data_02662579a2f28132db322e23ffe44fc8
#
_entry.id   02662579a2f28132db322e23ffe44fc8
#
_cell.length_a   1.000
_cell.length_b   1.000
_cell.length_c   1.000
_cell.angle_alpha   90.00
_cell.angle_beta   90.00
_cell.angle_gamma   90.00
#
_symmetry.space_group_name_H-M   'P 1'
#
loop_
_entity.id
_entity.type
_entity.pdbx_description
1 polymer ?
#
loop_
_entity_poly.entity_id
_entity_poly.type
_entity_poly.pdbx_seq_one_letter_code
_entity_poly.pdbx_strand_id
1 'polypeptide(L)'
;MLERSDVPLAPLTTLRLGGPARRLVAAYDEAELVTAVRSLPGALVLGGGSNVVLPDAGVDTVVLVRSHGLSGRREDGRVLLEVAAGEDWDGLVAVCVADGLVGLEALSGIPGTVGASPVQNIGAYGSELSDTVAFVRVLDTATDAVRTLPARDCGFAYRHSRFKVEPGRWVVLSVLFALAEGGPALPVRYAELARALGVELGSRAPASSVREAVLALRRGKGMVLDPADPDSRSAGSFFTNPVLEHVPTGAPSWPAAGGRAKVSAAWLIERAGFAKGYGEGPVGLSTKHTLALVHRGGGHTADLLAVAREVRDGVRDVFGVELIAEPVLVGDVL
;
A
#
# COMPACT_ATOMS: atom_id res chain seq x y z
N MET A 1 0.62 -8.86 24.94
CA MET A 1 -0.55 -8.18 24.36
C MET A 1 -1.02 -7.03 25.25
N LEU A 2 -1.43 -5.90 24.65
CA LEU A 2 -2.04 -4.76 25.35
C LEU A 2 -3.47 -4.58 24.84
N GLU A 3 -4.44 -4.61 25.74
CA GLU A 3 -5.86 -4.40 25.44
C GLU A 3 -6.33 -3.02 25.91
N ARG A 4 -7.14 -2.34 25.09
CA ARG A 4 -7.75 -1.04 25.38
C ARG A 4 -9.15 -0.98 24.81
N SER A 5 -10.03 -0.19 25.45
CA SER A 5 -11.40 0.08 25.00
C SER A 5 -11.52 1.49 24.42
N ASP A 6 -12.45 1.67 23.50
CA ASP A 6 -12.83 2.96 22.90
C ASP A 6 -11.65 3.77 22.34
N VAL A 7 -10.78 3.08 21.59
CA VAL A 7 -9.56 3.67 21.05
C VAL A 7 -9.86 4.40 19.73
N PRO A 8 -9.57 5.71 19.61
CA PRO A 8 -9.67 6.42 18.32
C PRO A 8 -8.79 5.77 17.27
N LEU A 9 -9.36 5.39 16.10
CA LEU A 9 -8.62 4.76 15.02
C LEU A 9 -8.04 5.76 14.00
N ALA A 10 -8.59 6.96 13.91
CA ALA A 10 -8.07 8.00 13.01
C ALA A 10 -6.56 8.24 13.15
N PRO A 11 -5.96 8.31 14.36
CA PRO A 11 -4.51 8.44 14.52
C PRO A 11 -3.70 7.24 14.02
N LEU A 12 -4.35 6.08 13.86
CA LEU A 12 -3.73 4.83 13.41
C LEU A 12 -3.84 4.64 11.88
N THR A 13 -4.43 5.60 11.16
CA THR A 13 -4.52 5.59 9.70
C THR A 13 -3.75 6.77 9.09
N THR A 14 -3.27 6.60 7.86
CA THR A 14 -2.63 7.72 7.12
C THR A 14 -3.64 8.77 6.68
N LEU A 15 -4.89 8.39 6.41
CA LEU A 15 -6.01 9.29 6.13
C LEU A 15 -6.40 10.16 7.33
N ARG A 16 -6.05 9.74 8.56
CA ARG A 16 -6.53 10.39 9.79
C ARG A 16 -8.06 10.46 9.89
N LEU A 17 -8.74 9.45 9.35
CA LEU A 17 -10.18 9.24 9.39
C LEU A 17 -10.53 7.90 10.01
N GLY A 18 -11.78 7.76 10.45
CA GLY A 18 -12.33 6.58 11.08
C GLY A 18 -12.72 6.81 12.56
N GLY A 19 -13.82 6.20 12.97
CA GLY A 19 -14.32 6.20 14.34
C GLY A 19 -13.50 5.31 15.27
N PRO A 20 -13.95 5.09 16.51
CA PRO A 20 -13.20 4.33 17.51
C PRO A 20 -13.29 2.80 17.27
N ALA A 21 -12.29 2.06 17.78
CA ALA A 21 -12.43 0.65 18.07
C ALA A 21 -13.01 0.49 19.47
N ARG A 22 -14.12 -0.25 19.62
CA ARG A 22 -14.66 -0.59 20.95
C ARG A 22 -13.65 -1.40 21.74
N ARG A 23 -12.97 -2.32 21.06
CA ARG A 23 -11.90 -3.15 21.62
C ARG A 23 -10.70 -3.15 20.68
N LEU A 24 -9.53 -2.81 21.19
CA LEU A 24 -8.26 -2.88 20.46
C LEU A 24 -7.29 -3.73 21.25
N VAL A 25 -6.72 -4.75 20.57
CA VAL A 25 -5.67 -5.61 21.12
C VAL A 25 -4.42 -5.43 20.29
N ALA A 26 -3.35 -4.91 20.88
CA ALA A 26 -2.05 -4.80 20.22
C ALA A 26 -1.20 -6.04 20.50
N ALA A 27 -0.67 -6.65 19.42
CA ALA A 27 0.20 -7.82 19.45
C ALA A 27 1.63 -7.43 19.07
N TYR A 28 2.60 -7.73 19.95
CA TYR A 28 3.99 -7.28 19.82
C TYR A 28 4.96 -8.37 19.32
N ASP A 29 4.48 -9.60 19.17
CA ASP A 29 5.20 -10.70 18.54
C ASP A 29 4.24 -11.64 17.80
N GLU A 30 4.80 -12.66 17.12
CA GLU A 30 4.01 -13.64 16.35
C GLU A 30 3.05 -14.44 17.25
N ALA A 31 3.49 -14.87 18.42
CA ALA A 31 2.68 -15.70 19.31
C ALA A 31 1.48 -14.93 19.86
N GLU A 32 1.70 -13.66 20.22
CA GLU A 32 0.62 -12.75 20.62
C GLU A 32 -0.34 -12.48 19.46
N LEU A 33 0.16 -12.26 18.22
CA LEU A 33 -0.68 -12.02 17.06
C LEU A 33 -1.57 -13.23 16.75
N VAL A 34 -0.98 -14.43 16.72
CA VAL A 34 -1.72 -15.68 16.52
C VAL A 34 -2.79 -15.88 17.61
N THR A 35 -2.41 -15.64 18.87
CA THR A 35 -3.33 -15.77 20.01
C THR A 35 -4.47 -14.78 19.93
N ALA A 36 -4.18 -13.52 19.60
CA ALA A 36 -5.20 -12.47 19.48
C ALA A 36 -6.20 -12.80 18.36
N VAL A 37 -5.72 -13.18 17.18
CA VAL A 37 -6.58 -13.52 16.04
C VAL A 37 -7.46 -14.74 16.35
N ARG A 38 -6.92 -15.77 16.98
CA ARG A 38 -7.67 -16.96 17.39
C ARG A 38 -8.75 -16.66 18.42
N SER A 39 -8.46 -15.79 19.37
CA SER A 39 -9.41 -15.44 20.45
C SER A 39 -10.44 -14.40 20.04
N LEU A 40 -10.25 -13.72 18.91
CA LEU A 40 -11.09 -12.62 18.43
C LEU A 40 -11.54 -12.84 16.97
N PRO A 41 -12.34 -13.88 16.69
CA PRO A 41 -12.78 -14.18 15.34
C PRO A 41 -13.56 -12.99 14.74
N GLY A 42 -13.25 -12.64 13.50
CA GLY A 42 -13.87 -11.50 12.81
C GLY A 42 -13.28 -10.12 13.16
N ALA A 43 -12.27 -10.06 14.04
CA ALA A 43 -11.57 -8.80 14.31
C ALA A 43 -10.88 -8.27 13.05
N LEU A 44 -10.90 -6.95 12.87
CA LEU A 44 -10.10 -6.28 11.86
C LEU A 44 -8.62 -6.35 12.23
N VAL A 45 -7.81 -7.01 11.42
CA VAL A 45 -6.35 -7.00 11.58
C VAL A 45 -5.78 -5.75 10.91
N LEU A 46 -5.21 -4.85 11.71
CA LEU A 46 -4.70 -3.55 11.26
C LEU A 46 -3.18 -3.47 11.40
N GLY A 47 -2.50 -3.18 10.31
CA GLY A 47 -1.06 -2.86 10.30
C GLY A 47 -0.80 -1.36 10.48
N GLY A 48 -0.20 -0.72 9.46
CA GLY A 48 0.09 0.72 9.44
C GLY A 48 -1.08 1.63 9.05
N GLY A 49 -2.26 1.09 8.73
CA GLY A 49 -3.44 1.88 8.38
C GLY A 49 -3.29 2.74 7.11
N SER A 50 -2.39 2.36 6.21
CA SER A 50 -2.03 3.18 5.04
C SER A 50 -2.87 2.91 3.79
N ASN A 51 -3.67 1.84 3.79
CA ASN A 51 -4.50 1.44 2.65
C ASN A 51 -5.88 0.96 3.09
N VAL A 52 -6.47 1.66 4.04
CA VAL A 52 -7.78 1.33 4.62
C VAL A 52 -8.59 2.59 4.84
N VAL A 53 -9.89 2.48 4.61
CA VAL A 53 -10.90 3.48 4.96
C VAL A 53 -11.78 2.87 6.04
N LEU A 54 -11.79 3.47 7.22
CA LEU A 54 -12.54 3.01 8.39
C LEU A 54 -13.83 3.81 8.53
N PRO A 55 -14.96 3.18 8.93
CA PRO A 55 -16.24 3.87 9.09
C PRO A 55 -16.21 4.87 10.25
N ASP A 56 -16.98 5.95 10.14
CA ASP A 56 -17.13 6.95 11.21
C ASP A 56 -17.78 6.36 12.47
N ALA A 57 -18.63 5.35 12.31
CA ALA A 57 -19.23 4.62 13.43
C ALA A 57 -18.21 3.78 14.24
N GLY A 58 -16.99 3.64 13.70
CA GLY A 58 -15.94 2.82 14.29
C GLY A 58 -16.03 1.33 13.94
N VAL A 59 -15.21 0.54 14.61
CA VAL A 59 -15.08 -0.91 14.42
C VAL A 59 -15.21 -1.59 15.77
N ASP A 60 -15.88 -2.74 15.82
CA ASP A 60 -16.09 -3.43 17.09
C ASP A 60 -14.77 -3.90 17.70
N THR A 61 -14.00 -4.71 16.96
CA THR A 61 -12.75 -5.27 17.45
C THR A 61 -11.63 -5.13 16.45
N VAL A 62 -10.45 -4.66 16.91
CA VAL A 62 -9.24 -4.49 16.13
C VAL A 62 -8.09 -5.26 16.77
N VAL A 63 -7.39 -6.07 15.98
CA VAL A 63 -6.06 -6.61 16.31
C VAL A 63 -5.01 -5.74 15.62
N LEU A 64 -4.26 -4.98 16.42
CA LEU A 64 -3.23 -4.07 15.92
C LEU A 64 -1.89 -4.79 15.86
N VAL A 65 -1.32 -4.93 14.66
CA VAL A 65 -0.04 -5.61 14.44
C VAL A 65 1.12 -4.68 14.81
N ARG A 66 1.90 -5.09 15.81
CA ARG A 66 3.08 -4.38 16.33
C ARG A 66 4.24 -5.36 16.59
N SER A 67 4.22 -6.52 15.92
CA SER A 67 5.30 -7.49 16.01
C SER A 67 6.59 -6.93 15.42
N HIS A 68 7.71 -7.13 16.11
CA HIS A 68 9.02 -6.68 15.70
C HIS A 68 9.99 -7.86 15.58
N GLY A 69 10.94 -7.71 14.70
CA GLY A 69 12.01 -8.68 14.52
C GLY A 69 12.50 -8.69 13.08
N LEU A 70 13.81 -8.73 12.94
CA LEU A 70 14.52 -8.82 11.69
C LEU A 70 15.67 -9.79 11.86
N SER A 71 15.71 -10.83 11.03
CA SER A 71 16.79 -11.80 11.02
C SER A 71 17.22 -12.10 9.60
N GLY A 72 18.53 -12.17 9.38
CA GLY A 72 19.10 -12.40 8.06
C GLY A 72 20.10 -13.55 8.04
N ARG A 73 20.14 -14.29 6.93
CA ARG A 73 21.18 -15.26 6.62
C ARG A 73 21.63 -15.13 5.17
N ARG A 74 22.90 -15.42 4.92
CA ARG A 74 23.42 -15.51 3.55
C ARG A 74 23.23 -16.92 3.00
N GLU A 75 22.67 -17.00 1.80
CA GLU A 75 22.40 -18.27 1.12
C GLU A 75 22.46 -18.05 -0.39
N ASP A 76 23.22 -18.83 -1.12
CA ASP A 76 23.35 -18.82 -2.59
C ASP A 76 23.62 -17.42 -3.20
N GLY A 77 24.50 -16.63 -2.56
CA GLY A 77 24.86 -15.28 -3.04
C GLY A 77 23.78 -14.21 -2.83
N ARG A 78 22.77 -14.53 -2.00
CA ARG A 78 21.73 -13.58 -1.56
C ARG A 78 21.68 -13.49 -0.04
N VAL A 79 21.05 -12.44 0.43
CA VAL A 79 20.63 -12.32 1.82
C VAL A 79 19.15 -12.68 1.91
N LEU A 80 18.85 -13.74 2.61
CA LEU A 80 17.48 -14.07 3.00
C LEU A 80 17.17 -13.34 4.30
N LEU A 81 16.26 -12.36 4.21
CA LEU A 81 15.90 -11.48 5.30
C LEU A 81 14.46 -11.75 5.72
N GLU A 82 14.26 -12.36 6.90
CA GLU A 82 12.94 -12.55 7.50
C GLU A 82 12.59 -11.34 8.36
N VAL A 83 11.41 -10.78 8.12
CA VAL A 83 10.95 -9.54 8.75
C VAL A 83 9.55 -9.72 9.31
N ALA A 84 9.37 -9.38 10.59
CA ALA A 84 8.08 -9.45 11.26
C ALA A 84 7.04 -8.51 10.64
N ALA A 85 5.77 -8.92 10.69
CA ALA A 85 4.66 -8.21 10.02
C ALA A 85 4.47 -6.76 10.48
N GLY A 86 4.79 -6.44 11.73
CA GLY A 86 4.59 -5.09 12.29
C GLY A 86 5.73 -4.13 12.07
N GLU A 87 6.84 -4.55 11.44
CA GLU A 87 7.95 -3.65 11.10
C GLU A 87 7.51 -2.56 10.12
N ASP A 88 8.05 -1.34 10.31
CA ASP A 88 7.81 -0.23 9.40
C ASP A 88 8.44 -0.50 8.03
N TRP A 89 7.65 -0.34 6.98
CA TRP A 89 8.10 -0.64 5.62
C TRP A 89 9.25 0.26 5.15
N ASP A 90 9.13 1.58 5.28
CA ASP A 90 10.18 2.49 4.79
C ASP A 90 11.43 2.43 5.67
N GLY A 91 11.27 2.15 6.96
CA GLY A 91 12.37 1.86 7.87
C GLY A 91 13.16 0.62 7.43
N LEU A 92 12.46 -0.47 7.07
CA LEU A 92 13.11 -1.66 6.50
C LEU A 92 13.89 -1.31 5.22
N VAL A 93 13.27 -0.58 4.28
CA VAL A 93 13.95 -0.18 3.04
C VAL A 93 15.18 0.67 3.33
N ALA A 94 15.10 1.59 4.31
CA ALA A 94 16.24 2.42 4.70
C ALA A 94 17.42 1.58 5.24
N VAL A 95 17.13 0.63 6.12
CA VAL A 95 18.14 -0.29 6.68
C VAL A 95 18.75 -1.14 5.56
N CYS A 96 17.94 -1.74 4.69
CA CYS A 96 18.44 -2.54 3.58
C CYS A 96 19.38 -1.75 2.67
N VAL A 97 19.02 -0.51 2.29
CA VAL A 97 19.87 0.33 1.45
C VAL A 97 21.16 0.72 2.17
N ALA A 98 21.12 1.04 3.47
CA ALA A 98 22.30 1.38 4.27
C ALA A 98 23.27 0.19 4.40
N ASP A 99 22.74 -1.03 4.52
CA ASP A 99 23.51 -2.28 4.59
C ASP A 99 23.96 -2.81 3.23
N GLY A 100 23.70 -2.06 2.14
CA GLY A 100 24.06 -2.46 0.78
C GLY A 100 23.22 -3.60 0.21
N LEU A 101 22.04 -3.85 0.77
CA LEU A 101 21.08 -4.80 0.22
C LEU A 101 20.22 -4.13 -0.85
N VAL A 102 20.02 -4.82 -1.97
CA VAL A 102 19.41 -4.29 -3.19
C VAL A 102 18.14 -5.05 -3.53
N GLY A 103 17.11 -4.30 -3.97
CA GLY A 103 15.86 -4.84 -4.48
C GLY A 103 14.61 -4.14 -3.94
N LEU A 104 14.70 -3.37 -2.85
CA LEU A 104 13.57 -2.67 -2.23
C LEU A 104 13.60 -1.14 -2.45
N GLU A 105 14.69 -0.59 -2.94
CA GLU A 105 14.97 0.85 -3.01
C GLU A 105 13.92 1.65 -3.80
N ALA A 106 13.34 1.07 -4.85
CA ALA A 106 12.28 1.71 -5.64
C ALA A 106 10.93 1.80 -4.90
N LEU A 107 10.77 1.03 -3.81
CA LEU A 107 9.57 1.02 -2.96
C LEU A 107 9.71 1.92 -1.73
N SER A 108 10.73 2.79 -1.70
CA SER A 108 10.98 3.76 -0.63
C SER A 108 9.81 4.70 -0.41
N GLY A 109 9.59 5.08 0.85
CA GLY A 109 8.57 6.07 1.23
C GLY A 109 7.12 5.57 1.10
N ILE A 110 6.87 4.29 0.82
CA ILE A 110 5.53 3.71 0.90
C ILE A 110 5.19 3.56 2.39
N PRO A 111 4.11 4.19 2.89
CA PRO A 111 3.74 4.06 4.28
C PRO A 111 3.10 2.70 4.57
N GLY A 112 3.21 2.25 5.82
CA GLY A 112 2.58 1.01 6.27
C GLY A 112 3.57 0.04 6.90
N THR A 113 3.16 -1.22 7.06
CA THR A 113 3.96 -2.27 7.68
C THR A 113 4.29 -3.39 6.71
N VAL A 114 5.36 -4.12 7.01
CA VAL A 114 5.85 -5.25 6.21
C VAL A 114 4.74 -6.28 5.98
N GLY A 115 3.97 -6.65 7.01
CA GLY A 115 2.88 -7.62 6.88
C GLY A 115 1.70 -7.17 6.01
N ALA A 116 1.51 -5.85 5.86
CA ALA A 116 0.48 -5.32 4.97
C ALA A 116 0.94 -5.27 3.49
N SER A 117 2.24 -5.28 3.26
CA SER A 117 2.81 -5.12 1.91
C SER A 117 2.42 -6.22 0.91
N PRO A 118 2.30 -7.53 1.29
CA PRO A 118 1.86 -8.58 0.37
C PRO A 118 0.38 -8.51 -0.01
N VAL A 119 -0.46 -7.87 0.83
CA VAL A 119 -1.92 -7.89 0.63
C VAL A 119 -2.31 -7.37 -0.75
N GLN A 120 -1.70 -6.31 -1.19
CA GLN A 120 -1.93 -5.78 -2.54
C GLN A 120 -0.70 -5.79 -3.43
N ASN A 121 0.34 -6.57 -3.08
CA ASN A 121 1.59 -6.58 -3.81
C ASN A 121 2.07 -5.14 -4.07
N ILE A 122 2.43 -4.42 -3.00
CA ILE A 122 2.80 -3.01 -3.12
C ILE A 122 3.82 -2.80 -4.24
N GLY A 123 3.67 -1.71 -4.98
CA GLY A 123 4.54 -1.44 -6.12
C GLY A 123 4.63 0.04 -6.43
N ALA A 124 5.81 0.47 -6.84
CA ALA A 124 6.10 1.82 -7.27
C ALA A 124 7.30 1.84 -8.23
N TYR A 125 7.32 2.81 -9.14
CA TYR A 125 8.44 3.08 -10.05
C TYR A 125 8.95 1.85 -10.84
N GLY A 126 8.01 0.95 -11.21
CA GLY A 126 8.31 -0.23 -12.03
C GLY A 126 8.84 -1.43 -11.26
N SER A 127 8.86 -1.37 -9.93
CA SER A 127 9.14 -2.50 -9.03
C SER A 127 7.90 -2.88 -8.22
N GLU A 128 7.79 -4.15 -7.88
CA GLU A 128 6.74 -4.70 -7.03
C GLU A 128 7.36 -5.52 -5.90
N LEU A 129 6.62 -5.70 -4.81
CA LEU A 129 7.05 -6.51 -3.68
C LEU A 129 7.44 -7.94 -4.11
N SER A 130 6.66 -8.51 -5.01
CA SER A 130 6.88 -9.85 -5.57
C SER A 130 8.22 -10.04 -6.27
N ASP A 131 8.92 -8.97 -6.66
CA ASP A 131 10.26 -9.05 -7.24
C ASP A 131 11.30 -9.60 -6.26
N THR A 132 11.03 -9.51 -4.95
CA THR A 132 12.01 -9.84 -3.88
C THR A 132 11.49 -10.83 -2.84
N VAL A 133 10.19 -11.07 -2.76
CA VAL A 133 9.60 -12.01 -1.79
C VAL A 133 9.96 -13.43 -2.15
N ALA A 134 10.54 -14.18 -1.20
CA ALA A 134 10.73 -15.62 -1.32
C ALA A 134 9.54 -16.38 -0.72
N PHE A 135 9.14 -16.02 0.51
CA PHE A 135 8.04 -16.67 1.23
C PHE A 135 7.25 -15.64 2.05
N VAL A 136 5.99 -15.96 2.31
CA VAL A 136 5.12 -15.25 3.26
C VAL A 136 4.64 -16.25 4.30
N ARG A 137 4.93 -15.99 5.58
CA ARG A 137 4.45 -16.77 6.72
C ARG A 137 3.12 -16.19 7.16
N VAL A 138 2.11 -17.04 7.29
CA VAL A 138 0.73 -16.63 7.53
C VAL A 138 0.03 -17.52 8.54
N LEU A 139 -0.96 -17.00 9.24
CA LEU A 139 -2.02 -17.79 9.88
C LEU A 139 -3.18 -17.93 8.88
N ASP A 140 -3.52 -19.15 8.50
CA ASP A 140 -4.74 -19.50 7.76
C ASP A 140 -5.89 -19.67 8.77
N THR A 141 -6.74 -18.68 8.93
CA THR A 141 -7.83 -18.69 9.90
C THR A 141 -8.91 -19.75 9.58
N ALA A 142 -9.03 -20.13 8.31
CA ALA A 142 -9.99 -21.16 7.89
C ALA A 142 -9.59 -22.57 8.37
N THR A 143 -8.29 -22.84 8.51
CA THR A 143 -7.75 -24.15 8.94
C THR A 143 -7.07 -24.08 10.30
N ASP A 144 -7.01 -22.90 10.91
CA ASP A 144 -6.30 -22.60 12.16
C ASP A 144 -4.82 -23.04 12.15
N ALA A 145 -4.18 -22.96 11.00
CA ALA A 145 -2.81 -23.43 10.82
C ALA A 145 -1.87 -22.29 10.42
N VAL A 146 -0.68 -22.24 11.03
CA VAL A 146 0.41 -21.40 10.55
C VAL A 146 1.06 -22.09 9.35
N ARG A 147 1.21 -21.35 8.26
CA ARG A 147 1.76 -21.83 6.99
C ARG A 147 2.84 -20.90 6.47
N THR A 148 3.78 -21.44 5.70
CA THR A 148 4.76 -20.69 4.92
C THR A 148 4.47 -20.89 3.44
N LEU A 149 4.05 -19.82 2.77
CA LEU A 149 3.66 -19.84 1.37
C LEU A 149 4.81 -19.30 0.50
N PRO A 150 5.33 -20.06 -0.46
CA PRO A 150 6.28 -19.51 -1.42
C PRO A 150 5.60 -18.41 -2.28
N ALA A 151 6.38 -17.46 -2.78
CA ALA A 151 5.86 -16.33 -3.54
C ALA A 151 4.94 -16.74 -4.71
N ARG A 152 5.26 -17.85 -5.41
CA ARG A 152 4.44 -18.38 -6.50
C ARG A 152 3.01 -18.80 -6.08
N ASP A 153 2.81 -19.12 -4.79
CA ASP A 153 1.52 -19.54 -4.25
C ASP A 153 0.73 -18.37 -3.65
N CYS A 154 1.32 -17.15 -3.61
CA CYS A 154 0.68 -15.95 -3.10
C CYS A 154 -0.23 -15.25 -4.13
N GLY A 155 -0.23 -15.67 -5.39
CA GLY A 155 -1.08 -15.10 -6.44
C GLY A 155 -0.80 -13.63 -6.74
N PHE A 156 0.47 -13.21 -6.63
CA PHE A 156 0.86 -11.82 -6.88
C PHE A 156 0.63 -11.39 -8.32
N ALA A 157 -0.03 -10.25 -8.47
CA ALA A 157 -0.17 -9.51 -9.73
C ALA A 157 -0.34 -8.02 -9.41
N TYR A 158 -0.52 -7.18 -10.43
CA TYR A 158 -0.73 -5.75 -10.24
C TYR A 158 -1.88 -5.46 -9.26
N ARG A 159 -1.57 -4.90 -8.08
CA ARG A 159 -2.52 -4.60 -6.98
C ARG A 159 -3.40 -5.79 -6.57
N HIS A 160 -2.84 -7.00 -6.66
CA HIS A 160 -3.53 -8.25 -6.44
C HIS A 160 -2.67 -9.26 -5.70
N SER A 161 -3.31 -10.04 -4.82
CA SER A 161 -2.76 -11.24 -4.20
C SER A 161 -3.90 -12.12 -3.70
N ARG A 162 -3.60 -13.37 -3.32
CA ARG A 162 -4.58 -14.23 -2.63
C ARG A 162 -5.07 -13.63 -1.30
N PHE A 163 -4.21 -12.86 -0.63
CA PHE A 163 -4.54 -12.22 0.65
C PHE A 163 -5.62 -11.15 0.49
N LYS A 164 -5.67 -10.48 -0.66
CA LYS A 164 -6.71 -9.50 -1.01
C LYS A 164 -8.00 -10.17 -1.46
N VAL A 165 -7.92 -11.30 -2.16
CA VAL A 165 -9.09 -12.00 -2.73
C VAL A 165 -9.85 -12.77 -1.66
N GLU A 166 -9.17 -13.24 -0.62
CA GLU A 166 -9.76 -14.01 0.48
C GLU A 166 -9.68 -13.17 1.79
N PRO A 167 -10.45 -12.06 1.92
CA PRO A 167 -10.35 -11.16 3.05
C PRO A 167 -10.68 -11.87 4.37
N GLY A 168 -9.91 -11.58 5.42
CA GLY A 168 -10.08 -12.16 6.75
C GLY A 168 -9.53 -13.58 6.91
N ARG A 169 -9.19 -14.28 5.82
CA ARG A 169 -8.64 -15.64 5.90
C ARG A 169 -7.16 -15.65 6.26
N TRP A 170 -6.38 -14.75 5.70
CA TRP A 170 -4.93 -14.78 5.81
C TRP A 170 -4.42 -13.64 6.69
N VAL A 171 -3.74 -13.98 7.77
CA VAL A 171 -3.02 -13.00 8.60
C VAL A 171 -1.53 -13.20 8.40
N VAL A 172 -0.87 -12.19 7.83
CA VAL A 172 0.59 -12.22 7.60
C VAL A 172 1.31 -12.06 8.93
N LEU A 173 2.25 -12.97 9.21
CA LEU A 173 3.06 -13.03 10.44
C LEU A 173 4.47 -12.53 10.21
N SER A 174 5.10 -12.92 9.09
CA SER A 174 6.39 -12.44 8.61
C SER A 174 6.51 -12.56 7.10
N VAL A 175 7.47 -11.85 6.52
CA VAL A 175 7.83 -11.92 5.09
C VAL A 175 9.31 -12.23 4.98
N LEU A 176 9.67 -13.22 4.18
CA LEU A 176 11.04 -13.56 3.84
C LEU A 176 11.40 -12.97 2.48
N PHE A 177 12.34 -12.05 2.46
CA PHE A 177 12.89 -11.42 1.25
C PHE A 177 14.17 -12.12 0.82
N ALA A 178 14.40 -12.23 -0.50
CA ALA A 178 15.66 -12.68 -1.09
C ALA A 178 16.32 -11.50 -1.81
N LEU A 179 17.22 -10.80 -1.11
CA LEU A 179 17.85 -9.57 -1.56
C LEU A 179 19.26 -9.84 -2.12
N ALA A 180 19.68 -9.09 -3.11
CA ALA A 180 21.07 -9.12 -3.56
C ALA A 180 21.92 -8.31 -2.57
N GLU A 181 23.18 -8.76 -2.34
CA GLU A 181 24.15 -8.04 -1.50
C GLU A 181 25.16 -7.31 -2.41
N GLY A 182 25.27 -6.01 -2.22
CA GLY A 182 26.16 -5.16 -2.99
C GLY A 182 25.73 -4.92 -4.44
N GLY A 183 26.44 -4.04 -5.10
CA GLY A 183 26.17 -3.68 -6.50
C GLY A 183 25.10 -2.59 -6.66
N PRO A 184 24.76 -2.29 -7.93
CA PRO A 184 23.74 -1.28 -8.22
C PRO A 184 22.33 -1.82 -8.02
N ALA A 185 21.37 -0.90 -7.87
CA ALA A 185 19.93 -1.17 -7.84
C ALA A 185 19.44 -2.05 -9.00
N LEU A 186 18.22 -2.56 -8.89
CA LEU A 186 17.55 -3.20 -10.02
C LEU A 186 17.44 -2.23 -11.22
N PRO A 187 17.33 -2.73 -12.48
CA PRO A 187 17.20 -1.85 -13.64
C PRO A 187 16.03 -0.87 -13.47
N VAL A 188 16.26 0.40 -13.75
CA VAL A 188 15.25 1.46 -13.69
C VAL A 188 14.24 1.25 -14.81
N ARG A 189 13.03 0.85 -14.45
CA ARG A 189 11.96 0.49 -15.41
C ARG A 189 10.89 1.59 -15.58
N TYR A 190 11.06 2.73 -14.90
CA TYR A 190 10.06 3.80 -14.90
C TYR A 190 10.65 5.11 -15.39
N ALA A 191 10.06 5.68 -16.44
CA ALA A 191 10.62 6.84 -17.16
C ALA A 191 10.79 8.10 -16.28
N GLU A 192 9.88 8.35 -15.32
CA GLU A 192 9.98 9.48 -14.40
C GLU A 192 11.19 9.32 -13.46
N LEU A 193 11.43 8.09 -12.97
CA LEU A 193 12.59 7.78 -12.13
C LEU A 193 13.89 7.86 -12.94
N ALA A 194 13.91 7.35 -14.17
CA ALA A 194 15.07 7.46 -15.07
C ALA A 194 15.47 8.93 -15.31
N ARG A 195 14.49 9.79 -15.55
CA ARG A 195 14.72 11.25 -15.70
C ARG A 195 15.24 11.88 -14.41
N ALA A 196 14.67 11.52 -13.25
CA ALA A 196 15.11 12.05 -11.96
C ALA A 196 16.54 11.64 -11.62
N LEU A 197 16.97 10.46 -12.06
CA LEU A 197 18.34 9.95 -11.89
C LEU A 197 19.33 10.42 -12.99
N GLY A 198 18.84 11.02 -14.07
CA GLY A 198 19.68 11.38 -15.22
C GLY A 198 20.25 10.17 -15.96
N VAL A 199 19.53 9.04 -16.00
CA VAL A 199 19.96 7.81 -16.65
C VAL A 199 18.97 7.37 -17.74
N GLU A 200 19.40 6.50 -18.64
CA GLU A 200 18.50 5.87 -19.60
C GLU A 200 17.61 4.81 -18.94
N LEU A 201 16.44 4.59 -19.53
CA LEU A 201 15.54 3.53 -19.10
C LEU A 201 16.23 2.15 -19.26
N GLY A 202 16.17 1.32 -18.23
CA GLY A 202 16.87 0.03 -18.17
C GLY A 202 18.28 0.09 -17.57
N SER A 203 18.84 1.28 -17.38
CA SER A 203 20.11 1.46 -16.68
C SER A 203 20.01 1.13 -15.21
N ARG A 204 21.15 0.96 -14.55
CA ARG A 204 21.27 0.73 -13.11
C ARG A 204 21.96 1.92 -12.45
N ALA A 205 21.52 2.28 -11.24
CA ALA A 205 22.08 3.34 -10.43
C ALA A 205 22.41 2.81 -9.01
N PRO A 206 23.19 3.52 -8.19
CA PRO A 206 23.37 3.16 -6.79
C PRO A 206 22.02 3.12 -6.04
N ALA A 207 21.82 2.12 -5.17
CA ALA A 207 20.56 1.95 -4.43
C ALA A 207 20.20 3.19 -3.59
N SER A 208 21.19 3.85 -2.99
CA SER A 208 21.01 5.11 -2.26
C SER A 208 20.47 6.23 -3.14
N SER A 209 21.03 6.40 -4.36
CA SER A 209 20.56 7.40 -5.31
C SER A 209 19.13 7.12 -5.79
N VAL A 210 18.80 5.83 -6.01
CA VAL A 210 17.42 5.43 -6.36
C VAL A 210 16.47 5.78 -5.21
N ARG A 211 16.81 5.43 -3.95
CA ARG A 211 16.01 5.78 -2.78
C ARG A 211 15.79 7.29 -2.67
N GLU A 212 16.84 8.10 -2.78
CA GLU A 212 16.74 9.56 -2.71
C GLU A 212 15.82 10.13 -3.80
N ALA A 213 16.00 9.70 -5.06
CA ALA A 213 15.16 10.12 -6.17
C ALA A 213 13.70 9.72 -5.98
N VAL A 214 13.44 8.49 -5.53
CA VAL A 214 12.07 8.00 -5.23
C VAL A 214 11.43 8.82 -4.12
N LEU A 215 12.13 9.07 -3.02
CA LEU A 215 11.62 9.89 -1.91
C LEU A 215 11.31 11.31 -2.37
N ALA A 216 12.18 11.93 -3.20
CA ALA A 216 11.94 13.26 -3.74
C ALA A 216 10.68 13.30 -4.63
N LEU A 217 10.54 12.33 -5.56
CA LEU A 217 9.37 12.21 -6.43
C LEU A 217 8.08 11.98 -5.62
N ARG A 218 8.12 11.14 -4.60
CA ARG A 218 6.97 10.86 -3.75
C ARG A 218 6.59 12.04 -2.87
N ARG A 219 7.55 12.77 -2.30
CA ARG A 219 7.28 14.03 -1.57
C ARG A 219 6.62 15.06 -2.46
N GLY A 220 7.10 15.21 -3.70
CA GLY A 220 6.47 16.06 -4.71
C GLY A 220 5.01 15.71 -5.04
N LYS A 221 4.59 14.49 -4.75
CA LYS A 221 3.21 13.99 -4.92
C LYS A 221 2.40 13.92 -3.60
N GLY A 222 2.97 14.34 -2.46
CA GLY A 222 2.31 14.20 -1.16
C GLY A 222 2.18 12.74 -0.70
N MET A 223 3.02 11.82 -1.18
CA MET A 223 2.92 10.37 -0.93
C MET A 223 3.94 9.84 0.08
N VAL A 224 4.66 10.71 0.75
CA VAL A 224 5.47 10.41 1.94
C VAL A 224 4.82 11.08 3.13
N LEU A 225 4.64 10.34 4.22
CA LEU A 225 4.02 10.90 5.42
C LEU A 225 4.86 12.06 5.97
N ASP A 226 4.23 13.24 6.04
CA ASP A 226 4.81 14.45 6.59
C ASP A 226 3.70 15.20 7.38
N PRO A 227 3.83 15.37 8.69
CA PRO A 227 2.85 16.10 9.49
C PRO A 227 2.61 17.55 9.02
N ALA A 228 3.61 18.16 8.39
CA ALA A 228 3.55 19.53 7.86
C ALA A 228 2.86 19.61 6.47
N ASP A 229 2.73 18.48 5.79
CA ASP A 229 2.12 18.41 4.45
C ASP A 229 0.70 17.81 4.54
N PRO A 230 -0.37 18.63 4.43
CA PRO A 230 -1.74 18.11 4.47
C PRO A 230 -2.04 17.13 3.33
N ASP A 231 -1.38 17.25 2.17
CA ASP A 231 -1.53 16.31 1.06
C ASP A 231 -1.00 14.90 1.36
N SER A 232 -0.20 14.73 2.43
CA SER A 232 0.26 13.42 2.86
C SER A 232 -0.79 12.60 3.62
N ARG A 233 -1.91 13.22 4.04
CA ARG A 233 -3.00 12.54 4.76
C ARG A 233 -3.94 11.85 3.77
N SER A 234 -3.47 10.78 3.15
CA SER A 234 -4.17 10.00 2.13
C SER A 234 -3.92 8.49 2.31
N ALA A 235 -4.63 7.67 1.56
CA ALA A 235 -4.33 6.24 1.40
C ALA A 235 -3.51 5.97 0.11
N GLY A 236 -2.68 6.93 -0.33
CA GLY A 236 -2.02 6.88 -1.63
C GLY A 236 -3.00 7.12 -2.77
N SER A 237 -2.80 6.43 -3.90
CA SER A 237 -3.78 6.45 -5.00
C SER A 237 -5.08 5.82 -4.54
N PHE A 238 -6.18 6.57 -4.61
CA PHE A 238 -7.48 6.05 -4.15
C PHE A 238 -8.12 5.11 -5.18
N PHE A 239 -7.85 5.31 -6.47
CA PHE A 239 -8.33 4.46 -7.55
C PHE A 239 -7.19 3.73 -8.26
N THR A 240 -7.43 2.46 -8.61
CA THR A 240 -6.50 1.69 -9.44
C THR A 240 -6.58 2.15 -10.90
N ASN A 241 -5.49 1.96 -11.63
CA ASN A 241 -5.53 2.12 -13.08
C ASN A 241 -6.40 1.01 -13.70
N PRO A 242 -7.51 1.33 -14.38
CA PRO A 242 -8.38 0.33 -14.98
C PRO A 242 -7.68 -0.39 -16.14
N VAL A 243 -8.04 -1.68 -16.32
CA VAL A 243 -7.57 -2.51 -17.44
C VAL A 243 -8.72 -2.65 -18.43
N LEU A 244 -8.58 -2.03 -19.61
CA LEU A 244 -9.62 -1.87 -20.59
C LEU A 244 -9.28 -2.60 -21.89
N GLU A 245 -10.31 -3.01 -22.63
CA GLU A 245 -10.18 -3.52 -24.01
C GLU A 245 -9.99 -2.38 -25.00
N HIS A 246 -10.68 -1.25 -24.75
CA HIS A 246 -10.63 -0.05 -25.61
C HIS A 246 -10.07 1.12 -24.81
N VAL A 247 -8.95 1.67 -25.29
CA VAL A 247 -8.29 2.82 -24.67
C VAL A 247 -8.94 4.12 -25.18
N PRO A 248 -9.43 5.00 -24.29
CA PRO A 248 -9.89 6.32 -24.68
C PRO A 248 -8.82 7.10 -25.45
N THR A 249 -9.22 7.80 -26.51
CA THR A 249 -8.30 8.52 -27.39
C THR A 249 -7.42 9.52 -26.61
N GLY A 250 -6.12 9.38 -26.76
CA GLY A 250 -5.13 10.21 -26.08
C GLY A 250 -4.81 9.82 -24.63
N ALA A 251 -5.44 8.77 -24.09
CA ALA A 251 -5.15 8.32 -22.74
C ALA A 251 -3.79 7.59 -22.66
N PRO A 252 -2.91 7.97 -21.72
CA PRO A 252 -1.71 7.20 -21.43
C PRO A 252 -2.08 5.79 -21.00
N SER A 253 -1.45 4.80 -21.65
CA SER A 253 -1.75 3.39 -21.38
C SER A 253 -0.52 2.50 -21.52
N TRP A 254 -0.60 1.33 -20.93
CA TRP A 254 0.47 0.31 -20.93
C TRP A 254 -0.14 -1.05 -21.24
N PRO A 255 0.57 -1.93 -21.95
CA PRO A 255 0.10 -3.29 -22.22
C PRO A 255 -0.30 -4.04 -20.94
N ALA A 256 -1.39 -4.80 -21.02
CA ALA A 256 -1.86 -5.71 -19.99
C ALA A 256 -2.16 -7.10 -20.58
N ALA A 257 -2.40 -8.09 -19.72
CA ALA A 257 -2.70 -9.44 -20.16
C ALA A 257 -3.98 -9.51 -21.03
N GLY A 258 -4.03 -10.46 -21.95
CA GLY A 258 -5.20 -10.73 -22.80
C GLY A 258 -5.48 -9.66 -23.85
N GLY A 259 -4.45 -8.95 -24.34
CA GLY A 259 -4.60 -7.92 -25.36
C GLY A 259 -5.24 -6.62 -24.86
N ARG A 260 -5.45 -6.50 -23.56
CA ARG A 260 -5.99 -5.29 -22.90
C ARG A 260 -4.91 -4.27 -22.60
N ALA A 261 -5.30 -3.08 -22.17
CA ALA A 261 -4.37 -2.04 -21.75
C ALA A 261 -4.75 -1.49 -20.37
N LYS A 262 -3.76 -1.28 -19.54
CA LYS A 262 -3.89 -0.54 -18.27
C LYS A 262 -3.85 0.93 -18.60
N VAL A 263 -4.91 1.67 -18.27
CA VAL A 263 -5.11 3.09 -18.60
C VAL A 263 -4.89 3.96 -17.38
N SER A 264 -4.31 5.16 -17.57
CA SER A 264 -4.06 6.11 -16.48
C SER A 264 -5.37 6.61 -15.87
N ALA A 265 -5.69 6.20 -14.65
CA ALA A 265 -6.83 6.72 -13.90
C ALA A 265 -6.67 8.23 -13.60
N ALA A 266 -5.45 8.70 -13.34
CA ALA A 266 -5.20 10.14 -13.15
C ALA A 266 -5.63 10.96 -14.36
N TRP A 267 -5.31 10.50 -15.57
CA TRP A 267 -5.70 11.17 -16.81
C TRP A 267 -7.22 11.14 -17.00
N LEU A 268 -7.89 10.02 -16.72
CA LEU A 268 -9.35 9.91 -16.79
C LEU A 268 -10.03 10.91 -15.84
N ILE A 269 -9.55 10.99 -14.60
CA ILE A 269 -10.06 11.89 -13.57
C ILE A 269 -9.89 13.35 -14.01
N GLU A 270 -8.70 13.74 -14.44
CA GLU A 270 -8.44 15.11 -14.91
C GLU A 270 -9.29 15.48 -16.13
N ARG A 271 -9.48 14.57 -17.08
CA ARG A 271 -10.30 14.78 -18.27
C ARG A 271 -11.81 14.74 -18.01
N ALA A 272 -12.24 14.10 -16.93
CA ALA A 272 -13.62 14.19 -16.44
C ALA A 272 -13.92 15.51 -15.69
N GLY A 273 -12.94 16.41 -15.57
CA GLY A 273 -13.12 17.74 -14.96
C GLY A 273 -12.64 17.85 -13.51
N PHE A 274 -12.05 16.80 -12.95
CA PHE A 274 -11.57 16.79 -11.57
C PHE A 274 -10.07 17.14 -11.53
N ALA A 275 -9.76 18.43 -11.43
CA ALA A 275 -8.38 18.90 -11.35
C ALA A 275 -7.75 18.66 -9.97
N LYS A 276 -6.43 18.79 -9.88
CA LYS A 276 -5.72 18.83 -8.59
C LYS A 276 -6.33 19.89 -7.68
N GLY A 277 -6.52 19.54 -6.41
CA GLY A 277 -7.14 20.41 -5.41
C GLY A 277 -8.67 20.45 -5.45
N TYR A 278 -9.32 19.69 -6.34
CA TYR A 278 -10.77 19.62 -6.44
C TYR A 278 -11.44 19.32 -5.08
N GLY A 279 -12.60 19.96 -4.83
CA GLY A 279 -13.35 19.88 -3.58
C GLY A 279 -12.95 20.98 -2.59
N GLU A 280 -13.93 21.79 -2.14
CA GLU A 280 -13.71 22.91 -1.22
C GLU A 280 -13.82 22.52 0.26
N GLY A 281 -14.28 21.28 0.53
CA GLY A 281 -14.54 20.77 1.87
C GLY A 281 -13.29 20.25 2.60
N PRO A 282 -13.52 19.57 3.75
CA PRO A 282 -12.46 18.98 4.57
C PRO A 282 -11.76 17.79 3.90
N VAL A 283 -12.32 17.29 2.80
CA VAL A 283 -11.76 16.24 1.96
C VAL A 283 -11.81 16.70 0.49
N GLY A 284 -10.83 16.32 -0.30
CA GLY A 284 -10.78 16.62 -1.73
C GLY A 284 -9.64 15.89 -2.42
N LEU A 285 -9.44 16.16 -3.70
CA LEU A 285 -8.25 15.71 -4.40
C LEU A 285 -7.01 16.47 -3.90
N SER A 286 -5.89 15.78 -3.80
CA SER A 286 -4.60 16.39 -3.48
C SER A 286 -4.26 17.50 -4.46
N THR A 287 -3.65 18.57 -3.96
CA THR A 287 -3.12 19.68 -4.81
C THR A 287 -1.90 19.22 -5.61
N LYS A 288 -1.32 18.06 -5.27
CA LYS A 288 -0.10 17.52 -5.87
C LYS A 288 -0.37 16.33 -6.81
N HIS A 289 -1.42 15.53 -6.52
CA HIS A 289 -1.67 14.29 -7.25
C HIS A 289 -3.17 13.95 -7.32
N THR A 290 -3.74 13.95 -8.51
CA THR A 290 -5.18 13.72 -8.77
C THR A 290 -5.70 12.34 -8.36
N LEU A 291 -4.83 11.33 -8.20
CA LEU A 291 -5.25 10.01 -7.69
C LEU A 291 -5.42 9.97 -6.17
N ALA A 292 -4.91 10.95 -5.42
CA ALA A 292 -4.98 10.94 -3.98
C ALA A 292 -6.18 11.75 -3.47
N LEU A 293 -7.05 11.12 -2.72
CA LEU A 293 -8.03 11.79 -1.86
C LEU A 293 -7.36 12.11 -0.54
N VAL A 294 -7.42 13.37 -0.11
CA VAL A 294 -6.72 13.86 1.08
C VAL A 294 -7.70 14.43 2.10
N HIS A 295 -7.42 14.18 3.37
CA HIS A 295 -8.11 14.76 4.50
C HIS A 295 -7.37 16.03 4.97
N ARG A 296 -8.00 17.18 4.74
CA ARG A 296 -7.44 18.51 5.06
C ARG A 296 -7.63 18.92 6.53
N GLY A 297 -8.41 18.14 7.28
CA GLY A 297 -8.77 18.37 8.69
C GLY A 297 -10.25 18.66 8.88
N GLY A 298 -10.81 18.22 10.03
CA GLY A 298 -12.22 18.44 10.38
C GLY A 298 -13.25 17.63 9.59
N GLY A 299 -12.81 16.66 8.75
CA GLY A 299 -13.69 15.82 7.95
C GLY A 299 -13.98 14.47 8.55
N HIS A 300 -14.91 13.78 7.90
CA HIS A 300 -15.36 12.43 8.23
C HIS A 300 -15.13 11.47 7.06
N THR A 301 -15.20 10.18 7.32
CA THR A 301 -15.12 9.14 6.27
C THR A 301 -16.26 9.30 5.26
N ALA A 302 -17.43 9.73 5.70
CA ALA A 302 -18.56 10.04 4.83
C ALA A 302 -18.22 11.11 3.79
N ASP A 303 -17.45 12.15 4.14
CA ASP A 303 -17.00 13.20 3.21
C ASP A 303 -16.04 12.62 2.17
N LEU A 304 -15.10 11.74 2.61
CA LEU A 304 -14.16 11.06 1.72
C LEU A 304 -14.89 10.23 0.68
N LEU A 305 -15.88 9.44 1.12
CA LEU A 305 -16.65 8.56 0.24
C LEU A 305 -17.57 9.36 -0.70
N ALA A 306 -18.08 10.52 -0.27
CA ALA A 306 -18.86 11.41 -1.12
C ALA A 306 -18.02 11.91 -2.31
N VAL A 307 -16.83 12.46 -2.04
CA VAL A 307 -15.90 12.91 -3.11
C VAL A 307 -15.46 11.73 -3.98
N ALA A 308 -15.20 10.56 -3.39
CA ALA A 308 -14.81 9.38 -4.16
C ALA A 308 -15.92 8.93 -5.14
N ARG A 309 -17.20 8.93 -4.70
CA ARG A 309 -18.35 8.62 -5.57
C ARG A 309 -18.48 9.62 -6.69
N GLU A 310 -18.38 10.92 -6.37
CA GLU A 310 -18.47 12.00 -7.35
C GLU A 310 -17.42 11.84 -8.45
N VAL A 311 -16.16 11.59 -8.09
CA VAL A 311 -15.07 11.37 -9.05
C VAL A 311 -15.30 10.10 -9.87
N ARG A 312 -15.69 8.99 -9.24
CA ARG A 312 -15.99 7.73 -9.93
C ARG A 312 -17.12 7.90 -10.95
N ASP A 313 -18.21 8.50 -10.51
CA ASP A 313 -19.41 8.68 -11.32
C ASP A 313 -19.15 9.65 -12.48
N GLY A 314 -18.42 10.75 -12.26
CA GLY A 314 -18.02 11.65 -13.32
C GLY A 314 -17.11 11.02 -14.38
N VAL A 315 -16.19 10.16 -13.98
CA VAL A 315 -15.37 9.38 -14.93
C VAL A 315 -16.23 8.39 -15.71
N ARG A 316 -17.17 7.73 -15.05
CA ARG A 316 -18.12 6.82 -15.72
C ARG A 316 -19.00 7.56 -16.73
N ASP A 317 -19.49 8.73 -16.38
CA ASP A 317 -20.38 9.53 -17.25
C ASP A 317 -19.65 10.03 -18.52
N VAL A 318 -18.36 10.39 -18.41
CA VAL A 318 -17.56 10.90 -19.54
C VAL A 318 -16.97 9.76 -20.40
N PHE A 319 -16.51 8.69 -19.77
CA PHE A 319 -15.71 7.66 -20.46
C PHE A 319 -16.37 6.27 -20.48
N GLY A 320 -17.47 6.06 -19.75
CA GLY A 320 -18.05 4.71 -19.57
C GLY A 320 -17.17 3.79 -18.72
N VAL A 321 -16.18 4.33 -18.00
CA VAL A 321 -15.20 3.57 -17.21
C VAL A 321 -15.51 3.71 -15.73
N GLU A 322 -15.72 2.58 -15.07
CA GLU A 322 -15.90 2.55 -13.62
C GLU A 322 -14.54 2.42 -12.92
N LEU A 323 -14.24 3.39 -12.05
CA LEU A 323 -13.03 3.36 -11.23
C LEU A 323 -13.25 2.49 -9.98
N ILE A 324 -12.25 1.67 -9.67
CA ILE A 324 -12.28 0.76 -8.52
C ILE A 324 -11.35 1.30 -7.43
N ALA A 325 -11.86 1.40 -6.20
CA ALA A 325 -11.06 1.81 -5.05
C ALA A 325 -9.89 0.84 -4.80
N GLU A 326 -8.69 1.40 -4.55
CA GLU A 326 -7.51 0.63 -4.17
C GLU A 326 -7.51 0.31 -2.66
N PRO A 327 -7.87 1.25 -1.75
CA PRO A 327 -7.99 0.98 -0.32
C PRO A 327 -9.09 -0.04 0.00
N VAL A 328 -8.89 -0.75 1.11
CA VAL A 328 -9.94 -1.60 1.70
C VAL A 328 -10.97 -0.71 2.39
N LEU A 329 -12.22 -0.77 1.97
CA LEU A 329 -13.34 -0.07 2.59
C LEU A 329 -13.96 -0.99 3.64
N VAL A 330 -13.85 -0.64 4.93
CA VAL A 330 -14.35 -1.46 6.03
C VAL A 330 -15.80 -1.08 6.32
N GLY A 331 -16.74 -2.01 6.10
CA GLY A 331 -18.16 -1.81 6.38
C GLY A 331 -18.92 -0.92 5.39
N ASP A 332 -18.24 -0.29 4.46
CA ASP A 332 -18.84 0.60 3.47
C ASP A 332 -18.61 0.09 2.03
N VAL A 333 -19.47 0.53 1.12
CA VAL A 333 -19.32 0.34 -0.33
C VAL A 333 -19.26 1.70 -1.02
N LEU A 334 -18.39 1.79 -1.99
CA LEU A 334 -18.25 2.98 -2.83
C LEU A 334 -19.33 3.02 -3.89
#